data_da2bb1fba888d927d4f04df2b6abf55e
#
_entry.id   da2bb1fba888d927d4f04df2b6abf55e
#
_cell.length_a   1.000
_cell.length_b   1.000
_cell.length_c   1.000
_cell.angle_alpha   90.00
_cell.angle_beta   90.00
_cell.angle_gamma   90.00
#
_symmetry.space_group_name_H-M   'P 1'
#
loop_
_entity.id
_entity.type
_entity.pdbx_description
1 polymer ?
#
loop_
_entity_poly.entity_id
_entity_poly.type
_entity_poly.pdbx_seq_one_letter_code
_entity_poly.pdbx_strand_id
1 'polypeptide(L)'
;MAYQKNFTTTYTINGHEYTVTAPALFDSNTNELIPDKELDDQAAEIARQQYRDEMGLLSPQELKQYRAKVGLSQRNLAELTGLSPNTIALYEAGAFPTKANNRLLKSLIANDDVLQQYIADEKNDYSDELVSKVNSYLSNNDGVVESQKEQPRFTAVQLANWLRVENYFERDSDLNIDPLTQMKVIKLLYIAYGRFLAATRNKLFSSTIVHFQYGPLITEVHDKFNGQTVLDIDKPDKEAMDDYSLVSQDSEIVDLLSKVNEDYINYNAARLSKQTHRPGSPWCLTPDREVIKDQLIFDTFKRGIEE
;
A
#
# COMPACT_ATOMS: atom_id res chain seq x y z
N MET A 1 40.93 -17.11 26.44
CA MET A 1 39.47 -16.92 26.55
C MET A 1 38.98 -16.18 25.30
N ALA A 2 37.75 -16.40 24.86
CA ALA A 2 37.21 -15.68 23.72
C ALA A 2 36.25 -14.58 24.19
N TYR A 3 36.13 -13.47 23.42
CA TYR A 3 35.18 -12.39 23.65
C TYR A 3 34.66 -11.86 22.33
N GLN A 4 33.45 -11.31 22.33
CA GLN A 4 32.85 -10.72 21.16
C GLN A 4 33.08 -9.21 21.11
N LYS A 5 33.38 -8.69 19.91
CA LYS A 5 33.36 -7.26 19.60
C LYS A 5 32.90 -7.04 18.16
N ASN A 6 32.44 -5.82 17.87
CA ASN A 6 32.10 -5.46 16.50
C ASN A 6 33.35 -5.42 15.62
N PHE A 7 33.25 -6.07 14.48
CA PHE A 7 34.31 -6.12 13.48
C PHE A 7 33.73 -5.70 12.12
N THR A 8 34.48 -4.87 11.39
CA THR A 8 34.10 -4.40 10.08
C THR A 8 34.86 -5.17 9.01
N THR A 9 34.16 -5.77 8.10
CA THR A 9 34.75 -6.51 6.96
C THR A 9 33.98 -6.20 5.68
N THR A 10 34.59 -6.48 4.53
CA THR A 10 33.99 -6.26 3.22
C THR A 10 33.72 -7.59 2.55
N TYR A 11 32.50 -7.77 2.07
CA TYR A 11 32.05 -8.92 1.30
C TYR A 11 31.88 -8.53 -0.16
N THR A 12 32.36 -9.36 -1.07
CA THR A 12 32.13 -9.20 -2.51
C THR A 12 31.04 -10.15 -2.97
N ILE A 13 29.92 -9.62 -3.47
CA ILE A 13 28.79 -10.40 -3.95
C ILE A 13 28.50 -9.99 -5.42
N ASN A 14 28.64 -10.92 -6.34
CA ASN A 14 28.44 -10.69 -7.77
C ASN A 14 29.19 -9.45 -8.33
N GLY A 15 30.38 -9.16 -7.80
CA GLY A 15 31.20 -8.03 -8.21
C GLY A 15 30.90 -6.70 -7.50
N HIS A 16 29.96 -6.67 -6.56
CA HIS A 16 29.64 -5.52 -5.70
C HIS A 16 30.26 -5.71 -4.32
N GLU A 17 30.79 -4.65 -3.74
CA GLU A 17 31.42 -4.68 -2.41
C GLU A 17 30.49 -4.10 -1.36
N TYR A 18 30.30 -4.85 -0.25
CA TYR A 18 29.47 -4.48 0.87
C TYR A 18 30.27 -4.49 2.17
N THR A 19 30.39 -3.34 2.81
CA THR A 19 31.05 -3.22 4.10
C THR A 19 30.05 -3.46 5.23
N VAL A 20 30.31 -4.49 6.03
CA VAL A 20 29.46 -4.90 7.15
C VAL A 20 30.20 -4.77 8.46
N THR A 21 29.53 -4.19 9.46
CA THR A 21 29.99 -4.19 10.84
C THR A 21 29.08 -5.09 11.66
N ALA A 22 29.61 -6.20 12.16
CA ALA A 22 28.85 -7.20 12.90
C ALA A 22 29.70 -7.75 14.08
N PRO A 23 29.08 -8.39 15.11
CA PRO A 23 29.79 -9.07 16.14
C PRO A 23 30.67 -10.19 15.57
N ALA A 24 31.90 -10.28 16.04
CA ALA A 24 32.85 -11.34 15.71
C ALA A 24 33.62 -11.78 16.99
N LEU A 25 34.12 -12.99 16.97
CA LEU A 25 34.79 -13.60 18.11
C LEU A 25 36.32 -13.36 18.06
N PHE A 26 36.93 -12.98 19.19
CA PHE A 26 38.33 -12.66 19.29
C PHE A 26 38.98 -13.38 20.49
N ASP A 27 40.24 -13.79 20.34
CA ASP A 27 41.02 -14.28 21.46
C ASP A 27 41.42 -13.13 22.40
N SER A 28 41.18 -13.29 23.69
CA SER A 28 41.44 -12.24 24.68
C SER A 28 42.93 -11.96 24.92
N ASN A 29 43.83 -12.88 24.56
CA ASN A 29 45.29 -12.75 24.79
C ASN A 29 45.99 -12.19 23.55
N THR A 30 45.60 -12.67 22.33
CA THR A 30 46.27 -12.29 21.07
C THR A 30 45.51 -11.20 20.34
N ASN A 31 44.23 -10.96 20.69
CA ASN A 31 43.29 -10.09 19.96
C ASN A 31 43.14 -10.47 18.48
N GLU A 32 43.37 -11.73 18.15
CA GLU A 32 43.16 -12.26 16.82
C GLU A 32 41.72 -12.73 16.64
N LEU A 33 41.22 -12.64 15.38
CA LEU A 33 39.89 -13.10 15.02
C LEU A 33 39.83 -14.63 15.12
N ILE A 34 38.84 -15.13 15.82
CA ILE A 34 38.52 -16.57 15.90
C ILE A 34 37.35 -16.83 14.97
N PRO A 35 37.47 -17.74 13.99
CA PRO A 35 36.33 -18.13 13.15
C PRO A 35 35.19 -18.68 13.99
N ASP A 36 33.99 -18.09 13.83
CA ASP A 36 32.75 -18.56 14.45
C ASP A 36 31.67 -18.64 13.38
N LYS A 37 31.22 -19.84 13.11
CA LYS A 37 30.29 -20.08 11.99
C LYS A 37 28.99 -19.26 12.11
N GLU A 38 28.43 -19.13 13.32
CA GLU A 38 27.15 -18.45 13.50
C GLU A 38 27.32 -16.94 13.30
N LEU A 39 28.36 -16.33 13.85
CA LEU A 39 28.66 -14.91 13.70
C LEU A 39 29.07 -14.56 12.26
N ASP A 40 29.89 -15.44 11.64
CA ASP A 40 30.32 -15.26 10.26
C ASP A 40 29.14 -15.38 9.27
N ASP A 41 28.21 -16.34 9.50
CA ASP A 41 26.99 -16.50 8.69
C ASP A 41 26.04 -15.28 8.88
N GLN A 42 25.91 -14.72 10.09
CA GLN A 42 25.14 -13.52 10.36
C GLN A 42 25.72 -12.31 9.62
N ALA A 43 27.02 -12.09 9.69
CA ALA A 43 27.69 -11.00 8.99
C ALA A 43 27.52 -11.13 7.44
N ALA A 44 27.70 -12.33 6.92
CA ALA A 44 27.50 -12.61 5.50
C ALA A 44 26.04 -12.38 5.06
N GLU A 45 25.05 -12.70 5.91
CA GLU A 45 23.65 -12.47 5.58
C GLU A 45 23.29 -10.98 5.54
N ILE A 46 23.89 -10.14 6.39
CA ILE A 46 23.75 -8.69 6.29
C ILE A 46 24.25 -8.19 4.94
N ALA A 47 25.42 -8.65 4.48
CA ALA A 47 25.93 -8.29 3.15
C ALA A 47 25.00 -8.74 2.01
N ARG A 48 24.46 -9.97 2.11
CA ARG A 48 23.48 -10.48 1.12
C ARG A 48 22.18 -9.67 1.11
N GLN A 49 21.74 -9.19 2.28
CA GLN A 49 20.55 -8.35 2.34
C GLN A 49 20.81 -6.98 1.71
N GLN A 50 21.95 -6.35 1.97
CA GLN A 50 22.34 -5.10 1.31
C GLN A 50 22.35 -5.25 -0.24
N TYR A 51 22.89 -6.37 -0.73
CA TYR A 51 22.84 -6.69 -2.16
C TYR A 51 21.40 -6.85 -2.69
N ARG A 52 20.52 -7.55 -1.94
CA ARG A 52 19.11 -7.69 -2.34
C ARG A 52 18.41 -6.34 -2.41
N ASP A 53 18.64 -5.47 -1.43
CA ASP A 53 18.03 -4.15 -1.36
C ASP A 53 18.47 -3.27 -2.54
N GLU A 54 19.78 -3.25 -2.85
CA GLU A 54 20.33 -2.51 -3.99
C GLU A 54 19.79 -3.02 -5.33
N MET A 55 19.72 -4.34 -5.50
CA MET A 55 19.27 -4.97 -6.75
C MET A 55 17.76 -5.14 -6.84
N GLY A 56 17.02 -4.75 -5.84
CA GLY A 56 15.57 -4.92 -5.77
C GLY A 56 15.15 -6.40 -5.85
N LEU A 57 15.90 -7.30 -5.22
CA LEU A 57 15.61 -8.72 -5.20
C LEU A 57 14.72 -9.10 -4.03
N LEU A 58 13.87 -10.10 -4.25
CA LEU A 58 13.05 -10.70 -3.21
C LEU A 58 13.94 -11.37 -2.14
N SER A 59 13.64 -11.10 -0.88
CA SER A 59 14.30 -11.75 0.25
C SER A 59 13.70 -13.12 0.57
N PRO A 60 14.48 -14.03 1.19
CA PRO A 60 13.96 -15.31 1.70
C PRO A 60 12.78 -15.14 2.65
N GLN A 61 12.80 -14.08 3.45
CA GLN A 61 11.78 -13.80 4.45
C GLN A 61 10.46 -13.39 3.81
N GLU A 62 10.49 -12.50 2.80
CA GLU A 62 9.30 -12.11 2.05
C GLU A 62 8.63 -13.30 1.37
N LEU A 63 9.43 -14.19 0.77
CA LEU A 63 8.90 -15.40 0.12
C LEU A 63 8.25 -16.37 1.12
N LYS A 64 8.88 -16.61 2.28
CA LYS A 64 8.33 -17.43 3.35
C LYS A 64 7.05 -16.83 3.92
N GLN A 65 7.03 -15.52 4.15
CA GLN A 65 5.86 -14.81 4.67
C GLN A 65 4.68 -14.87 3.69
N TYR A 66 4.94 -14.66 2.39
CA TYR A 66 3.90 -14.80 1.38
C TYR A 66 3.32 -16.20 1.36
N ARG A 67 4.18 -17.22 1.32
CA ARG A 67 3.74 -18.61 1.32
C ARG A 67 2.92 -18.96 2.57
N ALA A 68 3.36 -18.50 3.74
CA ALA A 68 2.62 -18.68 4.99
C ALA A 68 1.27 -17.93 4.99
N LYS A 69 1.25 -16.70 4.45
CA LYS A 69 0.04 -15.87 4.30
C LYS A 69 -1.03 -16.58 3.47
N VAL A 70 -0.64 -17.18 2.35
CA VAL A 70 -1.57 -17.89 1.43
C VAL A 70 -1.83 -19.34 1.86
N GLY A 71 -1.09 -19.87 2.83
CA GLY A 71 -1.19 -21.26 3.27
C GLY A 71 -0.54 -22.27 2.32
N LEU A 72 0.41 -21.82 1.47
CA LEU A 72 1.05 -22.65 0.46
C LEU A 72 2.27 -23.40 1.03
N SER A 73 2.44 -24.66 0.64
CA SER A 73 3.70 -25.36 0.77
C SER A 73 4.70 -24.90 -0.31
N GLN A 74 5.99 -25.19 -0.16
CA GLN A 74 6.98 -24.94 -1.23
C GLN A 74 6.58 -25.62 -2.54
N ARG A 75 5.96 -26.80 -2.45
CA ARG A 75 5.47 -27.57 -3.60
C ARG A 75 4.27 -26.87 -4.27
N ASN A 76 3.31 -26.35 -3.48
CA ASN A 76 2.18 -25.61 -4.02
C ASN A 76 2.63 -24.30 -4.71
N LEU A 77 3.58 -23.56 -4.11
CA LEU A 77 4.11 -22.35 -4.73
C LEU A 77 4.88 -22.68 -6.03
N ALA A 78 5.61 -23.77 -6.05
CA ALA A 78 6.31 -24.24 -7.24
C ALA A 78 5.34 -24.61 -8.37
N GLU A 79 4.26 -25.34 -8.05
CA GLU A 79 3.18 -25.69 -8.97
C GLU A 79 2.53 -24.42 -9.54
N LEU A 80 2.16 -23.46 -8.70
CA LEU A 80 1.55 -22.19 -9.08
C LEU A 80 2.42 -21.35 -10.02
N THR A 81 3.74 -21.38 -9.83
CA THR A 81 4.68 -20.51 -10.56
C THR A 81 5.37 -21.18 -11.75
N GLY A 82 5.14 -22.48 -11.95
CA GLY A 82 5.89 -23.28 -12.92
C GLY A 82 7.36 -23.48 -12.54
N LEU A 83 7.77 -23.13 -11.33
CA LEU A 83 9.13 -23.35 -10.82
C LEU A 83 9.26 -24.73 -10.19
N SER A 84 10.50 -25.23 -10.02
CA SER A 84 10.70 -26.46 -9.27
C SER A 84 10.58 -26.21 -7.74
N PRO A 85 10.11 -27.20 -6.94
CA PRO A 85 10.12 -27.11 -5.49
C PRO A 85 11.52 -26.83 -4.92
N ASN A 86 12.55 -27.38 -5.56
CA ASN A 86 13.95 -27.14 -5.18
C ASN A 86 14.36 -25.68 -5.42
N THR A 87 13.87 -25.05 -6.49
CA THR A 87 14.12 -23.63 -6.77
C THR A 87 13.52 -22.74 -5.66
N ILE A 88 12.28 -23.01 -5.24
CA ILE A 88 11.65 -22.31 -4.14
C ILE A 88 12.44 -22.51 -2.83
N ALA A 89 12.83 -23.75 -2.52
CA ALA A 89 13.62 -24.07 -1.33
C ALA A 89 14.98 -23.33 -1.33
N LEU A 90 15.66 -23.25 -2.48
CA LEU A 90 16.92 -22.50 -2.61
C LEU A 90 16.74 -21.00 -2.36
N TYR A 91 15.67 -20.39 -2.89
CA TYR A 91 15.39 -18.96 -2.65
C TYR A 91 15.07 -18.70 -1.17
N GLU A 92 14.31 -19.57 -0.53
CA GLU A 92 14.03 -19.50 0.91
C GLU A 92 15.27 -19.78 1.79
N ALA A 93 16.28 -20.45 1.24
CA ALA A 93 17.58 -20.69 1.89
C ALA A 93 18.61 -19.57 1.64
N GLY A 94 18.25 -18.53 0.84
CA GLY A 94 19.11 -17.36 0.64
C GLY A 94 19.72 -17.22 -0.74
N ALA A 95 19.47 -18.15 -1.68
CA ALA A 95 19.91 -17.99 -3.06
C ALA A 95 19.22 -16.79 -3.73
N PHE A 96 19.94 -16.10 -4.60
CA PHE A 96 19.39 -14.98 -5.35
C PHE A 96 18.51 -15.45 -6.51
N PRO A 97 17.27 -14.96 -6.63
CA PRO A 97 16.45 -15.31 -7.77
C PRO A 97 16.98 -14.70 -9.07
N THR A 98 16.77 -15.40 -10.17
CA THR A 98 16.99 -14.85 -11.51
C THR A 98 16.07 -13.64 -11.72
N LYS A 99 16.43 -12.73 -12.64
CA LYS A 99 15.63 -11.52 -12.94
C LYS A 99 14.18 -11.87 -13.32
N ALA A 100 13.97 -12.96 -14.07
CA ALA A 100 12.65 -13.43 -14.47
C ALA A 100 11.85 -13.94 -13.26
N ASN A 101 12.44 -14.82 -12.45
CA ASN A 101 11.78 -15.39 -11.28
C ASN A 101 11.52 -14.35 -10.19
N ASN A 102 12.43 -13.37 -10.05
CA ASN A 102 12.23 -12.24 -9.14
C ASN A 102 10.99 -11.41 -9.52
N ARG A 103 10.84 -11.10 -10.82
CA ARG A 103 9.67 -10.38 -11.32
C ARG A 103 8.37 -11.18 -11.11
N LEU A 104 8.39 -12.46 -11.45
CA LEU A 104 7.26 -13.36 -11.29
C LEU A 104 6.81 -13.41 -9.83
N LEU A 105 7.73 -13.73 -8.91
CA LEU A 105 7.42 -13.85 -7.49
C LEU A 105 6.99 -12.53 -6.86
N LYS A 106 7.65 -11.42 -7.22
CA LYS A 106 7.23 -10.08 -6.76
C LYS A 106 5.85 -9.68 -7.27
N SER A 107 5.49 -10.04 -8.51
CA SER A 107 4.16 -9.78 -9.05
C SER A 107 3.07 -10.50 -8.25
N LEU A 108 3.28 -11.78 -7.95
CA LEU A 108 2.37 -12.57 -7.10
C LEU A 108 2.25 -12.02 -5.68
N ILE A 109 3.38 -11.62 -5.07
CA ILE A 109 3.40 -11.08 -3.71
C ILE A 109 2.70 -9.71 -3.62
N ALA A 110 2.81 -8.92 -4.68
CA ALA A 110 2.30 -7.55 -4.70
C ALA A 110 0.79 -7.47 -4.95
N ASN A 111 0.18 -8.48 -5.59
CA ASN A 111 -1.21 -8.38 -6.02
C ASN A 111 -1.92 -9.74 -6.00
N ASP A 112 -2.92 -9.86 -5.14
CA ASP A 112 -3.78 -11.05 -5.04
C ASP A 112 -4.64 -11.27 -6.31
N ASP A 113 -4.88 -10.23 -7.15
CA ASP A 113 -5.54 -10.39 -8.45
C ASP A 113 -4.73 -11.27 -9.41
N VAL A 114 -3.39 -11.17 -9.36
CA VAL A 114 -2.50 -12.05 -10.16
C VAL A 114 -2.66 -13.51 -9.72
N LEU A 115 -2.76 -13.72 -8.41
CA LEU A 115 -3.01 -15.05 -7.85
C LEU A 115 -4.39 -15.58 -8.28
N GLN A 116 -5.42 -14.74 -8.23
CA GLN A 116 -6.78 -15.08 -8.68
C GLN A 116 -6.81 -15.42 -10.17
N GLN A 117 -6.12 -14.61 -10.99
CA GLN A 117 -6.03 -14.83 -12.44
C GLN A 117 -5.34 -16.16 -12.79
N TYR A 118 -4.23 -16.50 -12.13
CA TYR A 118 -3.55 -17.78 -12.34
C TYR A 118 -4.47 -18.97 -12.08
N ILE A 119 -5.22 -18.94 -10.96
CA ILE A 119 -6.16 -20.01 -10.65
C ILE A 119 -7.34 -20.06 -11.64
N ALA A 120 -7.77 -18.91 -12.18
CA ALA A 120 -8.87 -18.87 -13.15
C ALA A 120 -8.45 -19.37 -14.54
N ASP A 121 -7.25 -18.99 -15.00
CA ASP A 121 -6.77 -19.29 -16.35
C ASP A 121 -6.34 -20.77 -16.49
N GLU A 122 -5.76 -21.38 -15.45
CA GLU A 122 -5.17 -22.72 -15.49
C GLU A 122 -5.85 -23.69 -14.50
N LYS A 123 -7.14 -23.50 -14.22
CA LYS A 123 -7.88 -24.27 -13.22
C LYS A 123 -7.81 -25.80 -13.38
N ASN A 124 -7.63 -26.29 -14.59
CA ASN A 124 -7.56 -27.73 -14.89
C ASN A 124 -6.13 -28.31 -14.77
N ASP A 125 -5.11 -27.48 -14.66
CA ASP A 125 -3.71 -27.89 -14.62
C ASP A 125 -3.15 -27.90 -13.18
N TYR A 126 -3.88 -27.32 -12.23
CA TYR A 126 -3.50 -27.28 -10.82
C TYR A 126 -4.15 -28.38 -9.98
N SER A 127 -3.45 -28.80 -8.94
CA SER A 127 -4.00 -29.76 -7.97
C SER A 127 -5.19 -29.16 -7.20
N ASP A 128 -6.17 -30.00 -6.87
CA ASP A 128 -7.33 -29.60 -6.07
C ASP A 128 -6.91 -28.98 -4.71
N GLU A 129 -5.80 -29.48 -4.15
CA GLU A 129 -5.23 -28.94 -2.91
C GLU A 129 -4.79 -27.49 -3.06
N LEU A 130 -4.07 -27.16 -4.14
CA LEU A 130 -3.62 -25.81 -4.43
C LEU A 130 -4.81 -24.88 -4.65
N VAL A 131 -5.74 -25.28 -5.52
CA VAL A 131 -6.95 -24.50 -5.82
C VAL A 131 -7.77 -24.24 -4.56
N SER A 132 -7.95 -25.26 -3.70
CA SER A 132 -8.68 -25.11 -2.43
C SER A 132 -8.00 -24.13 -1.47
N LYS A 133 -6.67 -24.20 -1.32
CA LYS A 133 -5.90 -23.28 -0.45
C LYS A 133 -5.98 -21.85 -0.93
N VAL A 134 -5.77 -21.63 -2.23
CA VAL A 134 -5.84 -20.29 -2.81
C VAL A 134 -7.24 -19.71 -2.72
N ASN A 135 -8.27 -20.50 -3.06
CA ASN A 135 -9.66 -20.05 -2.93
C ASN A 135 -10.03 -19.74 -1.46
N SER A 136 -9.58 -20.58 -0.51
CA SER A 136 -9.78 -20.31 0.92
C SER A 136 -9.08 -19.02 1.35
N TYR A 137 -7.86 -18.77 0.87
CA TYR A 137 -7.14 -17.53 1.15
C TYR A 137 -7.84 -16.32 0.53
N LEU A 138 -8.22 -16.39 -0.75
CA LEU A 138 -8.93 -15.31 -1.44
C LEU A 138 -10.29 -15.06 -0.81
N SER A 139 -11.07 -16.10 -0.51
CA SER A 139 -12.36 -15.98 0.17
C SER A 139 -12.22 -15.41 1.58
N ASN A 140 -11.16 -15.78 2.31
CA ASN A 140 -10.88 -15.20 3.62
C ASN A 140 -10.37 -13.75 3.51
N ASN A 141 -9.70 -13.38 2.43
CA ASN A 141 -9.30 -12.00 2.14
C ASN A 141 -10.47 -11.17 1.57
N ASP A 142 -11.31 -11.76 0.73
CA ASP A 142 -12.59 -11.17 0.34
C ASP A 142 -13.56 -11.11 1.54
N GLY A 143 -13.53 -12.11 2.43
CA GLY A 143 -14.37 -12.20 3.63
C GLY A 143 -13.85 -11.39 4.83
N VAL A 144 -12.56 -11.04 4.90
CA VAL A 144 -12.04 -10.11 5.94
C VAL A 144 -12.49 -8.67 5.65
N VAL A 145 -12.90 -8.39 4.40
CA VAL A 145 -13.57 -7.13 4.07
C VAL A 145 -15.11 -7.23 4.24
N GLU A 146 -15.71 -8.46 4.30
CA GLU A 146 -17.18 -8.58 4.38
C GLU A 146 -17.76 -8.96 5.76
N SER A 147 -16.99 -9.55 6.68
CA SER A 147 -17.60 -10.08 7.93
C SER A 147 -17.61 -9.16 9.15
N GLN A 148 -17.06 -7.92 9.06
CA GLN A 148 -17.18 -6.85 10.07
C GLN A 148 -17.10 -5.45 9.48
N LYS A 149 -17.65 -5.22 8.29
CA LYS A 149 -17.76 -3.85 7.76
C LYS A 149 -18.85 -3.14 8.55
N GLU A 150 -18.45 -2.29 9.47
CA GLU A 150 -19.33 -1.20 9.85
C GLU A 150 -19.75 -0.47 8.58
N GLN A 151 -21.04 -0.29 8.39
CA GLN A 151 -21.53 0.54 7.29
C GLN A 151 -20.92 1.92 7.46
N PRO A 152 -20.43 2.54 6.37
CA PRO A 152 -19.91 3.91 6.47
C PRO A 152 -20.92 4.81 7.17
N ARG A 153 -20.43 5.58 8.13
CA ARG A 153 -21.29 6.46 8.97
C ARG A 153 -21.85 7.63 8.15
N PHE A 154 -21.16 8.00 7.07
CA PHE A 154 -21.50 9.14 6.24
C PHE A 154 -21.41 8.80 4.76
N THR A 155 -22.19 9.50 3.93
CA THR A 155 -22.06 9.50 2.47
C THR A 155 -20.88 10.36 2.03
N ALA A 156 -20.39 10.15 0.82
CA ALA A 156 -19.33 11.00 0.26
C ALA A 156 -19.79 12.46 0.07
N VAL A 157 -21.08 12.68 -0.18
CA VAL A 157 -21.66 14.04 -0.28
C VAL A 157 -21.69 14.74 1.06
N GLN A 158 -22.02 14.05 2.17
CA GLN A 158 -21.99 14.63 3.51
C GLN A 158 -20.59 15.10 3.89
N LEU A 159 -19.57 14.27 3.63
CA LEU A 159 -18.18 14.64 3.87
C LEU A 159 -17.70 15.77 2.94
N ALA A 160 -18.19 15.79 1.69
CA ALA A 160 -17.94 16.92 0.77
C ALA A 160 -18.55 18.21 1.29
N ASN A 161 -19.78 18.16 1.80
CA ASN A 161 -20.45 19.30 2.40
C ASN A 161 -19.71 19.82 3.65
N TRP A 162 -19.17 18.91 4.47
CA TRP A 162 -18.34 19.32 5.60
C TRP A 162 -17.11 20.12 5.14
N LEU A 163 -16.37 19.64 4.14
CA LEU A 163 -15.21 20.36 3.59
C LEU A 163 -15.61 21.71 2.93
N ARG A 164 -16.80 21.80 2.32
CA ARG A 164 -17.33 23.06 1.75
C ARG A 164 -17.55 24.11 2.82
N VAL A 165 -18.22 23.73 3.91
CA VAL A 165 -18.53 24.64 5.02
C VAL A 165 -17.25 25.05 5.76
N GLU A 166 -16.30 24.12 5.96
CA GLU A 166 -14.99 24.43 6.55
C GLU A 166 -14.24 25.46 5.69
N ASN A 167 -14.14 25.23 4.38
CA ASN A 167 -13.51 26.19 3.47
C ASN A 167 -14.19 27.56 3.46
N TYR A 168 -15.51 27.61 3.61
CA TYR A 168 -16.22 28.88 3.76
C TYR A 168 -15.78 29.65 5.01
N PHE A 169 -15.69 28.99 6.18
CA PHE A 169 -15.24 29.62 7.41
C PHE A 169 -13.75 30.01 7.38
N GLU A 170 -12.91 29.18 6.78
CA GLU A 170 -11.48 29.47 6.58
C GLU A 170 -11.30 30.72 5.73
N ARG A 171 -12.05 30.86 4.63
CA ARG A 171 -12.01 32.02 3.73
C ARG A 171 -12.57 33.31 4.35
N ASP A 172 -13.54 33.19 5.25
CA ASP A 172 -14.04 34.32 6.02
C ASP A 172 -12.95 34.87 6.97
N SER A 173 -12.05 34.00 7.43
CA SER A 173 -10.93 34.31 8.31
C SER A 173 -9.65 34.73 7.57
N ASP A 174 -9.39 34.15 6.37
CA ASP A 174 -8.22 34.46 5.52
C ASP A 174 -8.61 34.49 4.03
N LEU A 175 -8.62 35.69 3.46
CA LEU A 175 -8.97 35.94 2.05
C LEU A 175 -7.95 35.38 1.03
N ASN A 176 -6.80 34.86 1.48
CA ASN A 176 -5.82 34.21 0.60
C ASN A 176 -6.16 32.73 0.34
N ILE A 177 -7.14 32.16 1.04
CA ILE A 177 -7.58 30.78 0.81
C ILE A 177 -8.45 30.73 -0.44
N ASP A 178 -8.05 29.85 -1.39
CA ASP A 178 -8.80 29.65 -2.64
C ASP A 178 -10.18 29.02 -2.37
N PRO A 179 -11.20 29.40 -3.17
CA PRO A 179 -12.49 28.72 -3.14
C PRO A 179 -12.35 27.22 -3.46
N LEU A 180 -13.13 26.39 -2.76
CA LEU A 180 -13.13 24.96 -2.98
C LEU A 180 -13.74 24.61 -4.33
N THR A 181 -13.00 23.89 -5.17
CA THR A 181 -13.48 23.39 -6.46
C THR A 181 -13.97 21.95 -6.33
N GLN A 182 -14.89 21.52 -7.20
CA GLN A 182 -15.33 20.12 -7.27
C GLN A 182 -14.14 19.16 -7.39
N MET A 183 -13.17 19.51 -8.24
CA MET A 183 -11.98 18.68 -8.43
C MET A 183 -11.14 18.59 -7.14
N LYS A 184 -10.97 19.70 -6.40
CA LYS A 184 -10.20 19.70 -5.15
C LYS A 184 -10.90 18.86 -4.08
N VAL A 185 -12.22 19.01 -3.88
CA VAL A 185 -12.95 18.24 -2.86
C VAL A 185 -12.91 16.74 -3.15
N ILE A 186 -13.06 16.32 -4.42
CA ILE A 186 -12.93 14.91 -4.80
C ILE A 186 -11.54 14.36 -4.46
N LYS A 187 -10.47 15.12 -4.68
CA LYS A 187 -9.10 14.68 -4.36
C LYS A 187 -8.85 14.61 -2.85
N LEU A 188 -9.35 15.59 -2.09
CA LEU A 188 -9.25 15.56 -0.63
C LEU A 188 -9.99 14.35 -0.05
N LEU A 189 -11.21 14.06 -0.53
CA LEU A 189 -11.97 12.90 -0.10
C LEU A 189 -11.33 11.58 -0.51
N TYR A 190 -10.70 11.51 -1.69
CA TYR A 190 -9.93 10.32 -2.10
C TYR A 190 -8.74 10.06 -1.15
N ILE A 191 -8.02 11.11 -0.75
CA ILE A 191 -6.92 11.02 0.20
C ILE A 191 -7.45 10.61 1.59
N ALA A 192 -8.53 11.24 2.06
CA ALA A 192 -9.18 10.87 3.33
C ALA A 192 -9.63 9.40 3.32
N TYR A 193 -10.25 8.95 2.21
CA TYR A 193 -10.65 7.56 2.04
C TYR A 193 -9.47 6.61 2.15
N GLY A 194 -8.37 6.90 1.44
CA GLY A 194 -7.18 6.07 1.46
C GLY A 194 -6.53 6.00 2.86
N ARG A 195 -6.41 7.13 3.56
CA ARG A 195 -5.90 7.19 4.93
C ARG A 195 -6.77 6.40 5.91
N PHE A 196 -8.09 6.60 5.84
CA PHE A 196 -9.04 5.88 6.68
C PHE A 196 -9.00 4.37 6.42
N LEU A 197 -9.03 3.98 5.15
CA LEU A 197 -8.94 2.57 4.75
C LEU A 197 -7.63 1.92 5.20
N ALA A 198 -6.51 2.62 5.08
CA ALA A 198 -5.19 2.13 5.53
C ALA A 198 -5.10 1.96 7.05
N ALA A 199 -5.74 2.87 7.81
CA ALA A 199 -5.73 2.85 9.27
C ALA A 199 -6.71 1.82 9.85
N THR A 200 -7.94 1.75 9.32
CA THR A 200 -9.05 1.00 9.93
C THR A 200 -9.45 -0.27 9.19
N ARG A 201 -9.06 -0.41 7.92
CA ARG A 201 -9.56 -1.40 6.96
C ARG A 201 -11.05 -1.26 6.64
N ASN A 202 -11.71 -0.21 7.10
CA ASN A 202 -13.10 0.11 6.81
C ASN A 202 -13.20 1.16 5.70
N LYS A 203 -14.32 1.17 4.99
CA LYS A 203 -14.62 2.21 4.00
C LYS A 203 -15.06 3.49 4.70
N LEU A 204 -14.53 4.63 4.28
CA LEU A 204 -14.96 5.94 4.77
C LEU A 204 -16.38 6.29 4.29
N PHE A 205 -16.72 5.87 3.04
CA PHE A 205 -18.03 6.02 2.42
C PHE A 205 -18.27 4.88 1.41
N SER A 206 -19.53 4.67 1.00
CA SER A 206 -19.91 3.57 0.09
C SER A 206 -19.81 3.91 -1.40
N SER A 207 -19.64 5.20 -1.75
CA SER A 207 -19.59 5.66 -3.15
C SER A 207 -18.42 5.02 -3.91
N THR A 208 -18.67 4.72 -5.19
CA THR A 208 -17.67 4.15 -6.08
C THR A 208 -16.61 5.17 -6.47
N ILE A 209 -15.34 4.75 -6.42
CA ILE A 209 -14.20 5.53 -6.91
C ILE A 209 -13.76 4.95 -8.24
N VAL A 210 -13.74 5.77 -9.30
CA VAL A 210 -13.44 5.31 -10.66
C VAL A 210 -12.22 6.04 -11.24
N HIS A 211 -11.54 5.38 -12.18
CA HIS A 211 -10.53 6.04 -13.01
C HIS A 211 -11.19 7.03 -13.95
N PHE A 212 -10.82 8.29 -13.88
CA PHE A 212 -11.30 9.32 -14.78
C PHE A 212 -10.13 10.20 -15.26
N GLN A 213 -10.35 10.98 -16.34
CA GLN A 213 -9.31 11.74 -17.06
C GLN A 213 -8.37 12.57 -16.14
N TYR A 214 -8.91 13.16 -15.08
CA TYR A 214 -8.16 14.03 -14.16
C TYR A 214 -7.87 13.38 -12.80
N GLY A 215 -7.75 12.04 -12.77
CA GLY A 215 -7.46 11.26 -11.57
C GLY A 215 -8.70 10.60 -10.97
N PRO A 216 -8.59 9.98 -9.79
CA PRO A 216 -9.71 9.32 -9.12
C PRO A 216 -10.93 10.24 -9.01
N LEU A 217 -12.10 9.71 -9.36
CA LEU A 217 -13.39 10.38 -9.31
C LEU A 217 -14.32 9.62 -8.35
N ILE A 218 -14.98 10.34 -7.45
CA ILE A 218 -16.00 9.81 -6.54
C ILE A 218 -17.35 10.09 -7.19
N THR A 219 -18.05 9.05 -7.64
CA THR A 219 -19.23 9.18 -8.51
C THR A 219 -20.34 10.00 -7.86
N GLU A 220 -20.66 9.75 -6.61
CA GLU A 220 -21.72 10.45 -5.88
C GLU A 220 -21.45 11.97 -5.76
N VAL A 221 -20.21 12.34 -5.45
CA VAL A 221 -19.80 13.76 -5.34
C VAL A 221 -19.78 14.43 -6.71
N HIS A 222 -19.32 13.71 -7.74
CA HIS A 222 -19.33 14.22 -9.10
C HIS A 222 -20.76 14.50 -9.58
N ASP A 223 -21.68 13.57 -9.35
CA ASP A 223 -23.06 13.70 -9.82
C ASP A 223 -23.80 14.81 -9.06
N LYS A 224 -23.58 14.94 -7.74
CA LYS A 224 -24.17 16.00 -6.92
C LYS A 224 -23.77 17.40 -7.38
N PHE A 225 -22.48 17.58 -7.71
CA PHE A 225 -21.92 18.91 -8.05
C PHE A 225 -21.61 19.04 -9.54
N ASN A 226 -22.20 18.22 -10.38
CA ASN A 226 -21.95 18.24 -11.82
C ASN A 226 -22.25 19.63 -12.42
N GLY A 227 -21.29 20.12 -13.22
CA GLY A 227 -21.37 21.45 -13.83
C GLY A 227 -20.93 22.61 -12.93
N GLN A 228 -20.58 22.34 -11.66
CA GLN A 228 -20.08 23.37 -10.73
C GLN A 228 -18.55 23.32 -10.66
N THR A 229 -17.89 24.35 -11.17
CA THR A 229 -16.42 24.43 -11.07
C THR A 229 -15.98 24.83 -9.67
N VAL A 230 -16.68 25.80 -9.07
CA VAL A 230 -16.46 26.29 -7.69
C VAL A 230 -17.70 25.93 -6.88
N LEU A 231 -17.50 25.35 -5.69
CA LEU A 231 -18.59 24.79 -4.89
C LEU A 231 -19.20 25.77 -3.91
N ASP A 232 -18.40 26.75 -3.43
CA ASP A 232 -18.87 27.78 -2.51
C ASP A 232 -18.30 29.14 -2.87
N ILE A 233 -19.16 30.03 -3.31
CA ILE A 233 -18.84 31.42 -3.59
C ILE A 233 -19.44 32.29 -2.49
N ASP A 234 -20.65 31.94 -2.07
CA ASP A 234 -21.44 32.66 -1.07
C ASP A 234 -21.66 31.80 0.18
N LYS A 235 -22.66 32.11 0.97
CA LYS A 235 -23.03 31.38 2.18
C LYS A 235 -23.48 29.94 1.86
N PRO A 236 -22.98 28.90 2.59
CA PRO A 236 -23.45 27.53 2.46
C PRO A 236 -24.95 27.40 2.61
N ASP A 237 -25.57 26.55 1.79
CA ASP A 237 -26.99 26.25 1.86
C ASP A 237 -27.35 25.43 3.12
N LYS A 238 -28.66 25.25 3.34
CA LYS A 238 -29.14 24.57 4.54
C LYS A 238 -28.69 23.11 4.57
N GLU A 239 -28.69 22.40 3.43
CA GLU A 239 -28.27 21.01 3.34
C GLU A 239 -26.79 20.86 3.77
N ALA A 240 -25.92 21.73 3.25
CA ALA A 240 -24.50 21.72 3.62
C ALA A 240 -24.29 22.01 5.13
N MET A 241 -25.06 22.91 5.71
CA MET A 241 -24.99 23.22 7.15
C MET A 241 -25.51 22.08 8.03
N ASP A 242 -26.58 21.42 7.61
CA ASP A 242 -27.12 20.24 8.32
C ASP A 242 -26.10 19.09 8.29
N ASP A 243 -25.51 18.79 7.13
CA ASP A 243 -24.47 17.78 6.97
C ASP A 243 -23.20 18.13 7.77
N TYR A 244 -22.76 19.39 7.74
CA TYR A 244 -21.64 19.85 8.55
C TYR A 244 -21.87 19.62 10.03
N SER A 245 -23.06 19.96 10.53
CA SER A 245 -23.43 19.74 11.93
C SER A 245 -23.47 18.26 12.30
N LEU A 246 -23.93 17.42 11.37
CA LEU A 246 -23.99 15.95 11.56
C LEU A 246 -22.58 15.33 11.62
N VAL A 247 -21.72 15.64 10.64
CA VAL A 247 -20.34 15.09 10.56
C VAL A 247 -19.51 15.59 11.74
N SER A 248 -19.70 16.86 12.18
CA SER A 248 -18.97 17.46 13.30
C SER A 248 -19.23 16.80 14.65
N GLN A 249 -20.21 15.90 14.76
CA GLN A 249 -20.44 15.10 15.98
C GLN A 249 -19.48 13.89 16.08
N ASP A 250 -18.77 13.56 15.01
CA ASP A 250 -17.85 12.43 14.95
C ASP A 250 -16.39 12.94 14.94
N SER A 251 -15.76 12.96 16.13
CA SER A 251 -14.42 13.50 16.30
C SER A 251 -13.36 12.77 15.46
N GLU A 252 -13.48 11.44 15.26
CA GLU A 252 -12.53 10.66 14.46
C GLU A 252 -12.55 11.12 12.98
N ILE A 253 -13.74 11.32 12.44
CA ILE A 253 -13.91 11.76 11.05
C ILE A 253 -13.52 13.24 10.90
N VAL A 254 -13.86 14.09 11.85
CA VAL A 254 -13.43 15.50 11.87
C VAL A 254 -11.91 15.61 11.90
N ASP A 255 -11.23 14.90 12.80
CA ASP A 255 -9.76 14.90 12.90
C ASP A 255 -9.11 14.45 11.57
N LEU A 256 -9.65 13.41 10.94
CA LEU A 256 -9.18 12.94 9.64
C LEU A 256 -9.35 14.00 8.54
N LEU A 257 -10.55 14.58 8.41
CA LEU A 257 -10.84 15.56 7.37
C LEU A 257 -10.07 16.85 7.58
N SER A 258 -9.99 17.35 8.83
CA SER A 258 -9.21 18.53 9.20
C SER A 258 -7.74 18.33 8.87
N LYS A 259 -7.17 17.17 9.22
CA LYS A 259 -5.77 16.86 8.93
C LYS A 259 -5.49 16.79 7.42
N VAL A 260 -6.40 16.20 6.64
CA VAL A 260 -6.27 16.18 5.17
C VAL A 260 -6.39 17.59 4.61
N ASN A 261 -7.33 18.41 5.11
CA ASN A 261 -7.50 19.77 4.65
C ASN A 261 -6.27 20.65 4.96
N GLU A 262 -5.73 20.57 6.17
CA GLU A 262 -4.50 21.25 6.58
C GLU A 262 -3.29 20.88 5.71
N ASP A 263 -3.05 19.58 5.50
CA ASP A 263 -1.91 19.08 4.71
C ASP A 263 -1.95 19.58 3.26
N TYR A 264 -3.15 19.84 2.72
CA TYR A 264 -3.35 20.20 1.31
C TYR A 264 -4.02 21.56 1.09
N ILE A 265 -4.12 22.40 2.11
CA ILE A 265 -4.79 23.71 2.02
C ILE A 265 -4.20 24.57 0.89
N ASN A 266 -2.86 24.60 0.76
CA ASN A 266 -2.12 25.35 -0.24
C ASN A 266 -1.98 24.62 -1.60
N TYR A 267 -2.65 23.48 -1.79
CA TYR A 267 -2.61 22.74 -3.03
C TYR A 267 -3.83 23.03 -3.87
N ASN A 268 -3.61 23.48 -5.11
CA ASN A 268 -4.69 23.56 -6.08
C ASN A 268 -5.02 22.16 -6.65
N ALA A 269 -6.18 22.06 -7.32
CA ALA A 269 -6.65 20.80 -7.90
C ALA A 269 -5.66 20.17 -8.90
N ALA A 270 -4.92 20.97 -9.67
CA ALA A 270 -3.95 20.48 -10.63
C ALA A 270 -2.73 19.82 -9.95
N ARG A 271 -2.27 20.39 -8.82
CA ARG A 271 -1.18 19.82 -8.03
C ARG A 271 -1.59 18.50 -7.38
N LEU A 272 -2.83 18.43 -6.84
CA LEU A 272 -3.38 17.18 -6.31
C LEU A 272 -3.56 16.11 -7.39
N SER A 273 -4.01 16.49 -8.60
CA SER A 273 -4.09 15.56 -9.73
C SER A 273 -2.73 14.96 -10.08
N LYS A 274 -1.64 15.74 -10.07
CA LYS A 274 -0.29 15.21 -10.30
C LYS A 274 0.13 14.16 -9.28
N GLN A 275 -0.28 14.30 -8.02
CA GLN A 275 0.00 13.29 -7.00
C GLN A 275 -0.73 11.97 -7.29
N THR A 276 -2.01 12.04 -7.63
CA THR A 276 -2.80 10.84 -7.93
C THR A 276 -2.39 10.16 -9.24
N HIS A 277 -1.68 10.86 -10.15
CA HIS A 277 -1.19 10.35 -11.43
C HIS A 277 0.25 9.78 -11.37
N ARG A 278 0.84 9.63 -10.19
CA ARG A 278 2.20 9.06 -10.07
C ARG A 278 2.26 7.63 -10.59
N PRO A 279 3.38 7.22 -11.22
CA PRO A 279 3.59 5.83 -11.62
C PRO A 279 3.40 4.88 -10.43
N GLY A 280 2.59 3.85 -10.61
CA GLY A 280 2.27 2.88 -9.56
C GLY A 280 1.16 3.31 -8.60
N SER A 281 0.54 4.48 -8.80
CA SER A 281 -0.66 4.87 -8.06
C SER A 281 -1.86 3.99 -8.43
N PRO A 282 -2.87 3.87 -7.56
CA PRO A 282 -4.10 3.11 -7.86
C PRO A 282 -4.77 3.56 -9.16
N TRP A 283 -4.73 4.87 -9.43
CA TRP A 283 -5.26 5.42 -10.67
C TRP A 283 -4.47 4.94 -11.90
N CYS A 284 -3.13 5.00 -11.88
CA CYS A 284 -2.29 4.50 -12.98
C CYS A 284 -2.42 3.00 -13.23
N LEU A 285 -2.75 2.21 -12.22
CA LEU A 285 -2.87 0.76 -12.30
C LEU A 285 -4.28 0.29 -12.70
N THR A 286 -5.24 1.20 -12.75
CA THR A 286 -6.64 0.90 -13.10
C THR A 286 -6.91 1.33 -14.54
N PRO A 287 -7.54 0.51 -15.40
CA PRO A 287 -7.96 0.91 -16.74
C PRO A 287 -8.93 2.10 -16.74
N ASP A 288 -8.97 2.85 -17.84
CA ASP A 288 -9.86 4.01 -17.98
C ASP A 288 -11.33 3.64 -17.75
N ARG A 289 -12.02 4.46 -16.96
CA ARG A 289 -13.43 4.32 -16.54
C ARG A 289 -13.76 3.10 -15.69
N GLU A 290 -12.78 2.33 -15.27
CA GLU A 290 -12.99 1.23 -14.34
C GLU A 290 -12.94 1.67 -12.87
N VAL A 291 -13.51 0.83 -12.01
CA VAL A 291 -13.50 1.03 -10.55
C VAL A 291 -12.08 0.84 -10.03
N ILE A 292 -11.59 1.83 -9.28
CA ILE A 292 -10.34 1.71 -8.54
C ILE A 292 -10.61 0.83 -7.32
N LYS A 293 -9.96 -0.34 -7.28
CA LYS A 293 -10.18 -1.32 -6.23
C LYS A 293 -9.65 -0.81 -4.88
N ASP A 294 -10.43 -1.04 -3.82
CA ASP A 294 -10.06 -0.69 -2.44
C ASP A 294 -8.70 -1.27 -2.03
N GLN A 295 -8.38 -2.48 -2.50
CA GLN A 295 -7.09 -3.12 -2.20
C GLN A 295 -5.90 -2.32 -2.76
N LEU A 296 -6.00 -1.78 -3.99
CA LEU A 296 -4.95 -0.93 -4.56
C LEU A 296 -4.77 0.37 -3.75
N ILE A 297 -5.90 0.97 -3.32
CA ILE A 297 -5.90 2.16 -2.47
C ILE A 297 -5.24 1.83 -1.13
N PHE A 298 -5.71 0.77 -0.45
CA PHE A 298 -5.15 0.31 0.83
C PHE A 298 -3.64 0.09 0.76
N ASP A 299 -3.16 -0.67 -0.23
CA ASP A 299 -1.74 -1.00 -0.37
C ASP A 299 -0.87 0.24 -0.62
N THR A 300 -1.40 1.21 -1.38
CA THR A 300 -0.69 2.46 -1.67
C THR A 300 -0.57 3.34 -0.42
N PHE A 301 -1.69 3.57 0.27
CA PHE A 301 -1.71 4.44 1.45
C PHE A 301 -1.00 3.80 2.65
N LYS A 302 -1.06 2.48 2.80
CA LYS A 302 -0.30 1.76 3.84
C LYS A 302 1.21 1.87 3.67
N ARG A 303 1.72 2.04 2.43
CA ARG A 303 3.15 2.24 2.14
C ARG A 303 3.62 3.68 2.36
N GLY A 304 2.74 4.60 2.74
CA GLY A 304 3.07 6.02 2.87
C GLY A 304 3.41 6.71 1.55
N ILE A 305 2.93 6.19 0.41
CA ILE A 305 3.22 6.74 -0.93
C ILE A 305 2.29 7.94 -1.25
N GLU A 306 1.85 8.64 -0.23
CA GLU A 306 1.06 9.86 -0.40
C GLU A 306 1.92 11.09 -0.75
N GLU A 307 3.21 11.04 -0.44
CA GLU A 307 4.13 12.17 -0.58
C GLU A 307 4.79 12.25 -1.96
#